data_d53f16098b4c8a623ed35fd19c29fbdb
#
_entry.id   d53f16098b4c8a623ed35fd19c29fbdb
#
_cell.length_a   1.000
_cell.length_b   1.000
_cell.length_c   1.000
_cell.angle_alpha   90.00
_cell.angle_beta   90.00
_cell.angle_gamma   90.00
#
_symmetry.space_group_name_H-M   'P 1'
#
loop_
_entity.id
_entity.type
_entity.pdbx_description
1 polymer ?
#
loop_
_entity_poly.entity_id
_entity_poly.type
_entity_poly.pdbx_seq_one_letter_code
_entity_poly.pdbx_strand_id
1 'polypeptide(L)'
;MVGIVNVMSGICGMITEIRASSGENSGKVQLDINSRCEGIQKLAQALKTVNPMEETTFKGKGPRTLRLAAKHCKHTSCPVPSGIIKAIEVASGLSRPKNASIRVLQKQH
;
A
#
# COMPACT_ATOMS: atom_id res chain seq x y z
N MET A 1 14.32 9.43 -2.57
CA MET A 1 13.76 9.11 -1.23
C MET A 1 13.07 7.76 -1.28
N VAL A 2 13.19 6.98 -0.24
CA VAL A 2 12.66 5.62 -0.18
C VAL A 2 11.72 5.49 1.02
N GLY A 3 10.53 4.94 0.80
CA GLY A 3 9.61 4.59 1.87
C GLY A 3 9.54 3.07 2.00
N ILE A 4 9.68 2.57 3.23
CA ILE A 4 9.59 1.13 3.51
C ILE A 4 8.47 0.92 4.51
N VAL A 5 7.53 0.05 4.16
CA VAL A 5 6.39 -0.27 5.02
C VAL A 5 6.27 -1.78 5.15
N ASN A 6 6.14 -2.24 6.40
CA ASN A 6 5.85 -3.63 6.69
C ASN A 6 4.42 -3.72 7.20
N VAL A 7 3.62 -4.57 6.58
CA VAL A 7 2.22 -4.76 6.96
C VAL A 7 2.04 -6.17 7.49
N MET A 8 1.53 -6.25 8.71
CA MET A 8 1.08 -7.51 9.29
C MET A 8 -0.44 -7.57 9.14
N SER A 9 -0.90 -8.49 8.33
CA SER A 9 -2.30 -8.52 7.90
C SER A 9 -3.27 -9.14 8.91
N GLY A 10 -2.78 -9.56 10.06
CA GLY A 10 -3.65 -10.05 11.13
C GLY A 10 -4.06 -11.50 10.93
N ILE A 11 -5.35 -11.73 10.76
CA ILE A 11 -5.93 -13.08 10.82
C ILE A 11 -5.34 -14.06 9.80
N CYS A 12 -4.94 -13.60 8.63
CA CYS A 12 -4.31 -14.48 7.63
C CYS A 12 -2.84 -14.76 7.92
N GLY A 13 -2.23 -14.03 8.87
CA GLY A 13 -0.83 -14.22 9.26
C GLY A 13 0.20 -13.78 8.22
N MET A 14 -0.23 -13.22 7.12
CA MET A 14 0.68 -12.79 6.07
C MET A 14 1.40 -11.49 6.42
N ILE A 15 2.68 -11.42 6.07
CA ILE A 15 3.47 -10.20 6.21
C ILE A 15 3.83 -9.74 4.81
N THR A 16 3.62 -8.45 4.55
CA THR A 16 3.96 -7.84 3.27
C THR A 16 4.97 -6.73 3.51
N GLU A 17 6.06 -6.76 2.74
CA GLU A 17 7.04 -5.68 2.73
C GLU A 17 6.85 -4.85 1.47
N ILE A 18 6.74 -3.54 1.65
CA ILE A 18 6.54 -2.59 0.56
C ILE A 18 7.70 -1.62 0.56
N ARG A 19 8.35 -1.48 -0.58
CA ARG A 19 9.41 -0.50 -0.80
C ARG A 19 8.98 0.42 -1.94
N ALA A 20 8.91 1.71 -1.65
CA ALA A 20 8.59 2.73 -2.63
C ALA A 20 9.81 3.62 -2.83
N SER A 21 10.18 3.89 -4.08
CA SER A 21 11.35 4.72 -4.41
C SER A 21 10.94 5.80 -5.38
N SER A 22 11.24 7.05 -5.05
CA SER A 22 11.00 8.17 -5.97
C SER A 22 12.15 8.28 -6.95
N GLY A 23 11.84 8.35 -8.25
CA GLY A 23 12.82 8.61 -9.29
C GLY A 23 13.22 10.07 -9.31
N GLU A 24 14.46 10.35 -9.74
CA GLU A 24 14.96 11.72 -9.69
C GLU A 24 14.34 12.65 -10.71
N ASN A 25 13.88 12.14 -11.85
CA ASN A 25 13.47 12.99 -12.97
C ASN A 25 12.08 12.72 -13.52
N SER A 26 11.38 11.70 -13.03
CA SER A 26 10.10 11.29 -13.65
C SER A 26 8.86 11.75 -12.88
N GLY A 27 9.02 12.18 -11.63
CA GLY A 27 7.87 12.47 -10.77
C GLY A 27 7.06 11.23 -10.40
N LYS A 28 7.55 10.04 -10.73
CA LYS A 28 6.87 8.78 -10.45
C LYS A 28 7.56 8.00 -9.34
N VAL A 29 6.81 7.10 -8.73
CA VAL A 29 7.30 6.23 -7.66
C VAL A 29 7.29 4.80 -8.17
N GLN A 30 8.40 4.10 -7.95
CA GLN A 30 8.52 2.68 -8.24
C GLN A 30 8.21 1.89 -6.98
N LEU A 31 7.44 0.83 -7.14
CA LEU A 31 7.01 -0.03 -6.05
C LEU A 31 7.60 -1.43 -6.18
N ASP A 32 8.12 -1.93 -5.06
CA ASP A 32 8.53 -3.32 -4.91
C ASP A 32 7.75 -3.89 -3.72
N ILE A 33 6.86 -4.82 -3.99
CA ILE A 33 5.93 -5.36 -3.01
C ILE A 33 6.17 -6.86 -2.89
N ASN A 34 6.58 -7.31 -1.71
CA ASN A 34 6.86 -8.71 -1.43
C ASN A 34 5.83 -9.27 -0.46
N SER A 35 5.12 -10.31 -0.87
CA SER A 35 4.11 -10.97 -0.06
C SER A 35 3.95 -12.43 -0.48
N ARG A 36 3.55 -13.28 0.45
CA ARG A 36 3.15 -14.64 0.15
C ARG A 36 1.67 -14.73 -0.26
N CYS A 37 0.91 -13.68 -0.05
CA CYS A 37 -0.49 -13.63 -0.45
C CYS A 37 -0.61 -13.53 -1.97
N GLU A 38 -1.28 -14.50 -2.58
CA GLU A 38 -1.43 -14.57 -4.03
C GLU A 38 -2.14 -13.33 -4.60
N GLY A 39 -3.16 -12.84 -3.91
CA GLY A 39 -3.86 -11.63 -4.32
C GLY A 39 -2.96 -10.41 -4.31
N ILE A 40 -2.10 -10.29 -3.28
CA ILE A 40 -1.15 -9.19 -3.19
C ILE A 40 -0.06 -9.33 -4.26
N GLN A 41 0.35 -10.55 -4.59
CA GLN A 41 1.31 -10.78 -5.67
C GLN A 41 0.75 -10.29 -7.02
N LYS A 42 -0.53 -10.52 -7.28
CA LYS A 42 -1.20 -10.01 -8.48
C LYS A 42 -1.29 -8.49 -8.49
N LEU A 43 -1.62 -7.93 -7.34
CA LEU A 43 -1.63 -6.47 -7.16
C LEU A 43 -0.24 -5.88 -7.43
N ALA A 44 0.80 -6.51 -6.89
CA ALA A 44 2.18 -6.07 -7.08
C ALA A 44 2.58 -6.06 -8.57
N GLN A 45 2.16 -7.06 -9.34
CA GLN A 45 2.45 -7.13 -10.77
C GLN A 45 1.79 -5.98 -11.54
N ALA A 46 0.62 -5.56 -11.10
CA ALA A 46 -0.13 -4.50 -11.77
C ALA A 46 0.29 -3.10 -11.31
N LEU A 47 1.04 -3.00 -10.21
CA LEU A 47 1.31 -1.72 -9.54
C LEU A 47 2.82 -1.52 -9.36
N LYS A 48 3.56 -1.49 -10.47
CA LYS A 48 5.03 -1.34 -10.41
C LYS A 48 5.50 0.10 -10.40
N THR A 49 4.81 0.97 -11.11
CA THR A 49 5.12 2.40 -11.19
C THR A 49 3.84 3.19 -11.06
N VAL A 50 3.85 4.20 -10.20
CA VAL A 50 2.65 4.98 -9.92
C VAL A 50 2.95 6.47 -9.92
N ASN A 51 1.90 7.27 -10.12
CA ASN A 51 1.96 8.71 -9.98
C ASN A 51 1.49 9.07 -8.55
N PRO A 52 2.37 9.60 -7.69
CA PRO A 52 1.99 9.90 -6.31
C PRO A 52 0.83 10.88 -6.18
N MET A 53 0.67 11.78 -7.12
CA MET A 53 -0.44 12.73 -7.08
C MET A 53 -1.79 12.06 -7.30
N GLU A 54 -1.81 10.96 -8.04
CA GLU A 54 -3.01 10.15 -8.25
C GLU A 54 -3.30 9.24 -7.05
N GLU A 55 -2.23 8.69 -6.45
CA GLU A 55 -2.36 7.69 -5.39
C GLU A 55 -2.68 8.28 -4.01
N THR A 56 -2.49 9.56 -3.81
CA THR A 56 -2.62 10.19 -2.49
C THR A 56 -3.84 11.09 -2.36
N THR A 57 -4.82 10.92 -3.23
CA THR A 57 -6.08 11.67 -3.17
C THR A 57 -7.26 10.78 -3.55
N PHE A 58 -8.41 11.05 -2.96
CA PHE A 58 -9.66 10.42 -3.39
C PHE A 58 -10.35 11.20 -4.53
N LYS A 59 -9.83 12.35 -4.91
CA LYS A 59 -10.41 13.15 -5.99
C LYS A 59 -10.31 12.40 -7.32
N GLY A 60 -11.26 12.65 -8.20
CA GLY A 60 -11.35 11.95 -9.47
C GLY A 60 -11.70 10.49 -9.27
N LYS A 61 -10.92 9.60 -9.89
CA LYS A 61 -11.12 8.16 -9.77
C LYS A 61 -10.55 7.58 -8.48
N GLY A 62 -9.87 8.38 -7.68
CA GLY A 62 -9.18 7.91 -6.50
C GLY A 62 -7.90 7.15 -6.81
N PRO A 63 -7.23 6.60 -5.79
CA PRO A 63 -5.99 5.88 -5.99
C PRO A 63 -6.16 4.62 -6.85
N ARG A 64 -5.26 4.47 -7.81
CA ARG A 64 -5.19 3.24 -8.62
C ARG A 64 -4.91 2.04 -7.73
N THR A 65 -4.13 2.21 -6.66
CA THR A 65 -3.87 1.17 -5.67
C THR A 65 -5.18 0.59 -5.13
N LEU A 66 -6.13 1.44 -4.76
CA LEU A 66 -7.41 0.98 -4.20
C LEU A 66 -8.29 0.32 -5.26
N ARG A 67 -8.30 0.85 -6.49
CA ARG A 67 -9.07 0.24 -7.58
C ARG A 67 -8.56 -1.15 -7.91
N LEU A 68 -7.23 -1.32 -7.99
CA LEU A 68 -6.63 -2.62 -8.27
C LEU A 68 -6.74 -3.56 -7.07
N ALA A 69 -6.70 -3.03 -5.85
CA ALA A 69 -6.93 -3.83 -4.66
C ALA A 69 -8.32 -4.45 -4.66
N ALA A 70 -9.34 -3.69 -5.07
CA ALA A 70 -10.70 -4.20 -5.19
C ALA A 70 -10.79 -5.37 -6.16
N LYS A 71 -9.92 -5.40 -7.17
CA LYS A 71 -9.89 -6.47 -8.18
C LYS A 71 -9.11 -7.70 -7.71
N HIS A 72 -8.02 -7.52 -6.98
CA HIS A 72 -7.07 -8.60 -6.71
C HIS A 72 -7.02 -9.07 -5.26
N CYS A 73 -7.33 -8.21 -4.29
CA CYS A 73 -7.29 -8.60 -2.89
C CYS A 73 -8.42 -9.55 -2.56
N LYS A 74 -8.09 -10.61 -1.80
CA LYS A 74 -9.08 -11.62 -1.39
C LYS A 74 -9.98 -11.14 -0.25
N HIS A 75 -9.48 -10.22 0.56
CA HIS A 75 -10.19 -9.74 1.75
C HIS A 75 -10.40 -8.24 1.67
N THR A 76 -11.62 -7.81 1.90
CA THR A 76 -12.00 -6.39 1.83
C THR A 76 -11.24 -5.54 2.85
N SER A 77 -10.98 -6.11 4.04
CA SER A 77 -10.34 -5.39 5.13
C SER A 77 -8.82 -5.54 5.18
N CYS A 78 -8.22 -6.08 4.12
CA CYS A 78 -6.76 -6.22 4.04
C CYS A 78 -6.08 -4.86 4.20
N PRO A 79 -5.14 -4.70 5.14
CA PRO A 79 -4.48 -3.42 5.37
C PRO A 79 -3.36 -3.10 4.37
N VAL A 80 -2.99 -4.04 3.51
CA VAL A 80 -1.87 -3.86 2.57
C VAL A 80 -2.07 -2.67 1.63
N PRO A 81 -3.25 -2.44 1.04
CA PRO A 81 -3.42 -1.28 0.15
C PRO A 81 -3.13 0.06 0.84
N SER A 82 -3.57 0.22 2.09
CA SER A 82 -3.22 1.43 2.86
C SER A 82 -1.73 1.52 3.12
N GLY A 83 -1.07 0.40 3.38
CA GLY A 83 0.38 0.35 3.55
C GLY A 83 1.13 0.78 2.30
N ILE A 84 0.64 0.39 1.13
CA ILE A 84 1.21 0.79 -0.16
C ILE A 84 1.14 2.32 -0.31
N ILE A 85 -0.01 2.90 -0.03
CA ILE A 85 -0.19 4.35 -0.13
C ILE A 85 0.71 5.08 0.87
N LYS A 86 0.86 4.55 2.09
CA LYS A 86 1.79 5.13 3.07
C LYS A 86 3.23 5.12 2.57
N ALA A 87 3.67 4.04 1.93
CA ALA A 87 5.01 3.97 1.36
C ALA A 87 5.19 5.02 0.25
N ILE A 88 4.18 5.19 -0.60
CA ILE A 88 4.19 6.20 -1.66
C ILE A 88 4.29 7.60 -1.07
N GLU A 89 3.52 7.88 -0.02
CA GLU A 89 3.56 9.18 0.65
C GLU A 89 4.93 9.51 1.21
N VAL A 90 5.57 8.53 1.87
CA VAL A 90 6.93 8.73 2.41
C VAL A 90 7.93 8.94 1.29
N ALA A 91 7.91 8.10 0.25
CA ALA A 91 8.82 8.21 -0.89
C ALA A 91 8.68 9.55 -1.63
N SER A 92 7.49 10.13 -1.61
CA SER A 92 7.19 11.39 -2.31
C SER A 92 7.41 12.62 -1.43
N GLY A 93 7.79 12.44 -0.17
CA GLY A 93 7.96 13.55 0.77
C GLY A 93 6.66 14.15 1.27
N LEU A 94 5.53 13.48 1.05
CA LEU A 94 4.22 13.98 1.45
C LEU A 94 3.86 13.64 2.90
N SER A 95 4.56 12.67 3.49
CA SER A 95 4.31 12.24 4.85
C SER A 95 5.61 11.82 5.52
N ARG A 96 5.66 11.98 6.84
CA ARG A 96 6.77 11.49 7.64
C ARG A 96 6.58 9.99 7.92
N PRO A 97 7.70 9.22 8.04
CA PRO A 97 7.58 7.81 8.42
C PRO A 97 7.12 7.69 9.87
N LYS A 98 5.91 7.23 10.04
CA LYS A 98 5.33 7.00 11.36
C LYS A 98 4.35 5.83 11.27
N ASN A 99 4.44 4.95 12.26
CA ASN A 99 3.57 3.77 12.30
C ASN A 99 2.11 4.16 12.48
N ALA A 100 1.25 3.40 11.82
CA ALA A 100 -0.17 3.39 12.08
C ALA A 100 -0.55 2.00 12.58
N SER A 101 -1.59 1.91 13.38
CA SER A 101 -2.01 0.62 13.91
C SER A 101 -3.53 0.48 13.90
N ILE A 102 -3.98 -0.77 13.76
CA ILE A 102 -5.38 -1.15 13.85
C ILE A 102 -5.46 -2.22 14.93
N ARG A 103 -6.24 -1.95 15.97
CA ARG A 103 -6.42 -2.86 17.06
C ARG A 103 -7.87 -3.35 17.07
N VAL A 104 -8.05 -4.67 17.01
CA VAL A 104 -9.38 -5.26 16.92
C VAL A 104 -9.73 -5.93 18.25
N LEU A 105 -10.82 -5.51 18.82
CA LEU A 105 -11.31 -6.01 20.11
C LEU A 105 -12.74 -6.50 19.96
N GLN A 106 -13.09 -7.48 20.76
CA GLN A 106 -14.46 -7.96 20.84
C GLN A 106 -14.98 -7.74 22.24
N LYS A 107 -16.22 -7.22 22.34
CA LYS A 107 -16.89 -7.06 23.62
C LYS A 107 -18.22 -7.79 23.55
N GLN A 108 -18.48 -8.65 24.54
CA GLN A 108 -19.75 -9.34 24.65
C GLN A 108 -20.68 -8.55 25.57
N HIS A 109 -21.97 -8.55 25.25
CA HIS A 109 -23.01 -7.87 26.01
C HIS A 109 -23.42 -8.66 27.23
#